data_cd1893ecc41337c1a4b6896966c75276
#
_entry.id   cd1893ecc41337c1a4b6896966c75276
#
_cell.length_a   1.000
_cell.length_b   1.000
_cell.length_c   1.000
_cell.angle_alpha   90.00
_cell.angle_beta   90.00
_cell.angle_gamma   90.00
#
_symmetry.space_group_name_H-M   'P 1'
#
loop_
_entity.id
_entity.type
_entity.pdbx_description
1 polymer ?
#
loop_
_entity_poly.entity_id
_entity_poly.type
_entity_poly.pdbx_seq_one_letter_code
_entity_poly.pdbx_strand_id
1 'polypeptide(L)'
;PDLMEEGARRIQAKLAPTALGQTESGGRAAGFSRVAVPGEVDVTHGRILYLEDVNVSFDGFKAINHLSLDIAPGELRCIIGPNGAGKTTMMDIITGKTRPDSGTVYFGSTIDLLRHNEPEIASLGIGRKFQKPTVFEQLTVFENLELALKTHKGVTSSMFFRLDSAQSDRLAEILHTIHLADSVARMAGNLSHGQKQWLEIGMLLMQDPKLLLLDEPVAGMTDEETARTAELFLTLKGKHSLMVVEHDMSFIRTISEIVTVLCDGAVLAQGTLDQVQADERVIEVYLGR
;
A
#
# COMPACT_ATOMS: atom_id res chain seq x y z
N PRO A 1 34.68 -10.73 -8.07
CA PRO A 1 33.72 -9.71 -7.67
C PRO A 1 32.31 -10.27 -7.81
N ASP A 2 31.63 -10.26 -6.70
CA ASP A 2 30.29 -10.82 -6.58
C ASP A 2 29.33 -9.96 -7.44
N LEU A 3 28.51 -10.58 -8.28
CA LEU A 3 27.53 -9.92 -9.15
C LEU A 3 26.60 -8.99 -8.37
N MET A 4 26.36 -9.31 -7.10
CA MET A 4 25.58 -8.54 -6.12
C MET A 4 26.29 -7.24 -5.75
N GLU A 5 27.62 -7.25 -5.49
CA GLU A 5 28.38 -6.02 -5.22
C GLU A 5 28.42 -5.08 -6.43
N GLU A 6 28.48 -5.63 -7.64
CA GLU A 6 28.47 -4.83 -8.86
C GLU A 6 27.10 -4.16 -9.08
N GLY A 7 25.99 -4.85 -8.78
CA GLY A 7 24.63 -4.31 -8.82
C GLY A 7 24.46 -3.16 -7.84
N ALA A 8 24.86 -3.34 -6.58
CA ALA A 8 24.79 -2.31 -5.54
C ALA A 8 25.65 -1.09 -5.89
N ARG A 9 26.86 -1.27 -6.43
CA ARG A 9 27.75 -0.17 -6.88
C ARG A 9 27.15 0.62 -8.05
N ARG A 10 26.49 -0.04 -9.01
CA ARG A 10 25.80 0.63 -10.13
C ARG A 10 24.65 1.50 -9.66
N ILE A 11 23.88 1.04 -8.67
CA ILE A 11 22.79 1.83 -8.07
C ILE A 11 23.36 2.98 -7.25
N GLN A 12 24.40 2.76 -6.47
CA GLN A 12 25.08 3.82 -5.73
C GLN A 12 25.62 4.93 -6.66
N ALA A 13 26.12 4.56 -7.86
CA ALA A 13 26.54 5.53 -8.87
C ALA A 13 25.37 6.33 -9.46
N LYS A 14 24.17 5.73 -9.59
CA LYS A 14 22.95 6.41 -10.07
C LYS A 14 22.31 7.31 -8.99
N LEU A 15 22.58 7.07 -7.72
CA LEU A 15 22.10 7.87 -6.60
C LEU A 15 22.96 9.12 -6.34
N ALA A 16 24.13 9.26 -7.01
CA ALA A 16 24.94 10.47 -6.91
C ALA A 16 24.16 11.68 -7.48
N PRO A 17 24.21 12.88 -6.84
CA PRO A 17 23.42 14.02 -7.26
C PRO A 17 23.82 14.47 -8.67
N THR A 18 22.94 14.24 -9.63
CA THR A 18 23.04 14.77 -10.98
C THR A 18 22.34 16.13 -11.00
N ALA A 19 23.02 17.15 -11.50
CA ALA A 19 22.49 18.50 -11.64
C ALA A 19 21.17 18.49 -12.43
N LEU A 20 20.16 19.19 -11.88
CA LEU A 20 18.82 19.36 -12.43
C LEU A 20 18.83 19.84 -13.87
N GLY A 21 18.43 18.97 -14.79
CA GLY A 21 18.02 19.32 -16.14
C GLY A 21 16.48 19.47 -16.16
N GLN A 22 16.04 20.66 -16.53
CA GLN A 22 14.63 21.00 -16.74
C GLN A 22 14.04 20.13 -17.84
N THR A 23 12.88 19.51 -17.60
CA THR A 23 12.06 18.92 -18.66
C THR A 23 10.74 19.67 -18.78
N GLU A 24 10.52 20.13 -20.00
CA GLU A 24 9.36 20.90 -20.44
C GLU A 24 8.05 20.11 -20.43
N SER A 25 6.98 20.84 -20.13
CA SER A 25 5.58 20.43 -20.25
C SER A 25 5.17 20.37 -21.73
N GLY A 26 4.35 19.38 -22.08
CA GLY A 26 3.60 19.48 -23.34
C GLY A 26 2.87 18.20 -23.74
N GLY A 27 1.53 18.26 -23.80
CA GLY A 27 0.77 17.35 -24.65
C GLY A 27 -0.54 16.85 -24.05
N ARG A 28 -1.63 17.60 -24.26
CA ARG A 28 -3.02 17.09 -24.18
C ARG A 28 -3.18 15.91 -25.12
N ALA A 29 -3.48 14.73 -24.60
CA ALA A 29 -3.96 13.60 -25.39
C ALA A 29 -5.49 13.54 -25.33
N ALA A 30 -6.13 13.56 -26.49
CA ALA A 30 -7.56 13.38 -26.67
C ALA A 30 -7.99 11.98 -26.23
N GLY A 31 -9.16 11.89 -25.58
CA GLY A 31 -9.72 10.65 -25.10
C GLY A 31 -10.08 9.68 -26.22
N PHE A 32 -9.36 8.58 -26.25
CA PHE A 32 -9.82 7.35 -26.90
C PHE A 32 -10.30 6.41 -25.81
N SER A 33 -11.49 5.84 -25.95
CA SER A 33 -11.97 4.76 -25.10
C SER A 33 -10.97 3.60 -25.20
N ARG A 34 -10.20 3.34 -24.11
CA ARG A 34 -9.28 2.21 -24.07
C ARG A 34 -10.08 0.91 -24.16
N VAL A 35 -9.74 0.09 -25.11
CA VAL A 35 -10.16 -1.31 -25.13
C VAL A 35 -9.52 -1.97 -23.92
N ALA A 36 -10.32 -2.59 -23.05
CA ALA A 36 -9.82 -3.29 -21.86
C ALA A 36 -8.79 -4.35 -22.30
N VAL A 37 -7.56 -4.23 -21.80
CA VAL A 37 -6.51 -5.22 -22.01
C VAL A 37 -6.69 -6.30 -20.95
N PRO A 38 -6.73 -7.60 -21.31
CA PRO A 38 -6.82 -8.67 -20.31
C PRO A 38 -5.70 -8.56 -19.27
N GLY A 39 -6.08 -8.44 -18.00
CA GLY A 39 -5.14 -8.26 -16.87
C GLY A 39 -4.89 -6.80 -16.46
N GLU A 40 -5.44 -5.80 -17.15
CA GLU A 40 -5.45 -4.41 -16.71
C GLU A 40 -6.68 -4.14 -15.83
N VAL A 41 -6.46 -3.47 -14.68
CA VAL A 41 -7.56 -3.10 -13.78
C VAL A 41 -8.39 -1.99 -14.42
N ASP A 42 -9.64 -2.29 -14.73
CA ASP A 42 -10.57 -1.30 -15.30
C ASP A 42 -11.08 -0.35 -14.20
N VAL A 43 -10.68 0.91 -14.28
CA VAL A 43 -11.09 1.98 -13.36
C VAL A 43 -11.98 3.03 -14.04
N THR A 44 -12.58 2.71 -15.17
CA THR A 44 -13.40 3.66 -15.96
C THR A 44 -14.61 4.19 -15.20
N HIS A 45 -15.11 3.43 -14.22
CA HIS A 45 -16.20 3.84 -13.33
C HIS A 45 -15.74 4.61 -12.08
N GLY A 46 -14.47 5.05 -12.04
CA GLY A 46 -13.94 5.90 -10.97
C GLY A 46 -13.75 5.19 -9.63
N ARG A 47 -13.68 3.86 -9.60
CA ARG A 47 -13.44 3.07 -8.40
C ARG A 47 -12.33 2.07 -8.63
N ILE A 48 -11.39 1.97 -7.68
CA ILE A 48 -10.32 0.96 -7.66
C ILE A 48 -10.70 -0.22 -6.76
N LEU A 49 -11.47 0.03 -5.70
CA LEU A 49 -11.98 -0.99 -4.79
C LEU A 49 -13.45 -0.70 -4.49
N TYR A 50 -14.26 -1.74 -4.47
CA TYR A 50 -15.68 -1.66 -4.17
C TYR A 50 -16.14 -2.87 -3.36
N LEU A 51 -16.68 -2.62 -2.18
CA LEU A 51 -17.33 -3.59 -1.31
C LEU A 51 -18.81 -3.22 -1.21
N GLU A 52 -19.71 -4.20 -1.32
CA GLU A 52 -21.16 -3.98 -1.18
C GLU A 52 -21.77 -5.08 -0.33
N ASP A 53 -22.46 -4.65 0.73
CA ASP A 53 -23.23 -5.48 1.66
C ASP A 53 -22.45 -6.69 2.19
N VAL A 54 -21.17 -6.50 2.48
CA VAL A 54 -20.28 -7.57 2.93
C VAL A 54 -20.60 -7.94 4.36
N ASN A 55 -20.71 -9.25 4.63
CA ASN A 55 -21.00 -9.80 5.96
C ASN A 55 -20.01 -10.92 6.27
N VAL A 56 -19.48 -10.95 7.51
CA VAL A 56 -18.62 -12.01 8.03
C VAL A 56 -18.95 -12.30 9.48
N SER A 57 -19.13 -13.57 9.79
CA SER A 57 -19.35 -14.03 11.16
C SER A 57 -18.32 -15.11 11.54
N PHE A 58 -17.77 -15.02 12.75
CA PHE A 58 -16.92 -16.03 13.34
C PHE A 58 -17.59 -16.57 14.61
N ASP A 59 -17.93 -17.86 14.63
CA ASP A 59 -18.55 -18.52 15.78
C ASP A 59 -19.77 -17.75 16.37
N GLY A 60 -20.56 -17.14 15.47
CA GLY A 60 -21.76 -16.36 15.85
C GLY A 60 -21.48 -14.88 16.16
N PHE A 61 -20.22 -14.46 16.24
CA PHE A 61 -19.86 -13.06 16.34
C PHE A 61 -19.77 -12.41 14.96
N LYS A 62 -20.55 -11.36 14.71
CA LYS A 62 -20.49 -10.59 13.47
C LYS A 62 -19.28 -9.65 13.47
N ALA A 63 -18.23 -10.03 12.77
CA ALA A 63 -17.03 -9.22 12.63
C ALA A 63 -17.17 -8.14 11.55
N ILE A 64 -17.96 -8.41 10.51
CA ILE A 64 -18.35 -7.46 9.46
C ILE A 64 -19.88 -7.58 9.30
N ASN A 65 -20.54 -6.43 9.23
CA ASN A 65 -21.99 -6.33 9.26
C ASN A 65 -22.47 -5.28 8.25
N HIS A 66 -22.97 -5.73 7.09
CA HIS A 66 -23.44 -4.88 5.99
C HIS A 66 -22.42 -3.80 5.55
N LEU A 67 -21.13 -4.17 5.51
CA LEU A 67 -20.08 -3.25 5.14
C LEU A 67 -20.17 -2.91 3.65
N SER A 68 -20.35 -1.62 3.36
CA SER A 68 -20.23 -1.06 2.01
C SER A 68 -19.20 0.07 2.02
N LEU A 69 -18.21 -0.01 1.13
CA LEU A 69 -17.10 0.94 1.03
C LEU A 69 -16.59 0.97 -0.41
N ASP A 70 -16.25 2.16 -0.89
CA ASP A 70 -15.56 2.32 -2.18
C ASP A 70 -14.34 3.22 -2.03
N ILE A 71 -13.32 3.00 -2.87
CA ILE A 71 -12.09 3.80 -2.96
C ILE A 71 -11.88 4.18 -4.41
N ALA A 72 -11.58 5.46 -4.65
CA ALA A 72 -11.27 5.96 -5.97
C ALA A 72 -9.80 5.67 -6.37
N PRO A 73 -9.47 5.60 -7.67
CA PRO A 73 -8.09 5.50 -8.14
C PRO A 73 -7.24 6.69 -7.66
N GLY A 74 -6.07 6.39 -7.09
CA GLY A 74 -5.15 7.40 -6.57
C GLY A 74 -5.57 8.05 -5.25
N GLU A 75 -6.67 7.63 -4.66
CA GLU A 75 -7.16 8.13 -3.39
C GLU A 75 -6.30 7.63 -2.22
N LEU A 76 -6.10 8.49 -1.20
CA LEU A 76 -5.60 8.13 0.11
C LEU A 76 -6.76 8.16 1.11
N ARG A 77 -7.21 6.99 1.53
CA ARG A 77 -8.28 6.78 2.49
C ARG A 77 -7.72 6.35 3.84
N CYS A 78 -8.04 7.10 4.89
CA CYS A 78 -7.76 6.66 6.26
C CYS A 78 -8.98 5.92 6.82
N ILE A 79 -8.72 4.77 7.46
CA ILE A 79 -9.73 3.96 8.15
C ILE A 79 -9.43 4.02 9.64
N ILE A 80 -10.39 4.50 10.42
CA ILE A 80 -10.30 4.57 11.87
C ILE A 80 -11.45 3.78 12.51
N GLY A 81 -11.37 3.57 13.81
CA GLY A 81 -12.41 2.89 14.58
C GLY A 81 -11.84 2.19 15.81
N PRO A 82 -12.65 1.85 16.79
CA PRO A 82 -12.22 1.15 17.99
C PRO A 82 -11.63 -0.24 17.71
N ASN A 83 -11.00 -0.82 18.71
CA ASN A 83 -10.56 -2.21 18.62
C ASN A 83 -11.79 -3.12 18.46
N GLY A 84 -11.70 -4.10 17.57
CA GLY A 84 -12.81 -4.97 17.23
C GLY A 84 -13.80 -4.40 16.20
N ALA A 85 -13.61 -3.18 15.69
CA ALA A 85 -14.51 -2.58 14.68
C ALA A 85 -14.51 -3.27 13.30
N GLY A 86 -13.70 -4.32 13.11
CA GLY A 86 -13.64 -5.06 11.84
C GLY A 86 -12.55 -4.60 10.87
N LYS A 87 -11.68 -3.65 11.22
CA LYS A 87 -10.64 -3.09 10.32
C LYS A 87 -9.74 -4.17 9.71
N THR A 88 -9.16 -5.03 10.54
CA THR A 88 -8.29 -6.13 10.09
C THR A 88 -9.06 -7.16 9.27
N THR A 89 -10.28 -7.51 9.70
CA THR A 89 -11.15 -8.44 8.95
C THR A 89 -11.49 -7.90 7.57
N MET A 90 -11.78 -6.61 7.44
CA MET A 90 -11.99 -5.96 6.15
C MET A 90 -10.77 -6.09 5.25
N MET A 91 -9.57 -5.82 5.77
CA MET A 91 -8.33 -6.00 5.00
C MET A 91 -8.09 -7.48 4.63
N ASP A 92 -8.40 -8.41 5.53
CA ASP A 92 -8.30 -9.85 5.29
C ASP A 92 -9.26 -10.32 4.18
N ILE A 93 -10.44 -9.69 4.06
CA ILE A 93 -11.38 -9.95 2.96
C ILE A 93 -10.80 -9.45 1.64
N ILE A 94 -10.31 -8.21 1.59
CA ILE A 94 -9.77 -7.59 0.38
C ILE A 94 -8.56 -8.39 -0.15
N THR A 95 -7.75 -8.96 0.75
CA THR A 95 -6.59 -9.79 0.37
C THR A 95 -6.91 -11.26 0.13
N GLY A 96 -8.16 -11.69 0.31
CA GLY A 96 -8.59 -13.07 0.09
C GLY A 96 -8.28 -14.05 1.21
N LYS A 97 -7.72 -13.57 2.33
CA LYS A 97 -7.40 -14.37 3.52
C LYS A 97 -8.67 -14.80 4.26
N THR A 98 -9.71 -13.95 4.26
CA THR A 98 -11.03 -14.26 4.82
C THR A 98 -12.07 -14.21 3.71
N ARG A 99 -12.94 -15.23 3.64
CA ARG A 99 -14.11 -15.24 2.74
C ARG A 99 -15.32 -14.70 3.47
N PRO A 100 -16.07 -13.74 2.88
CA PRO A 100 -17.31 -13.27 3.47
C PRO A 100 -18.42 -14.32 3.32
N ASP A 101 -19.39 -14.26 4.26
CA ASP A 101 -20.60 -15.07 4.22
C ASP A 101 -21.56 -14.61 3.11
N SER A 102 -21.59 -13.30 2.86
CA SER A 102 -22.37 -12.66 1.78
C SER A 102 -21.78 -11.32 1.38
N GLY A 103 -22.30 -10.76 0.29
CA GLY A 103 -21.84 -9.49 -0.30
C GLY A 103 -20.90 -9.68 -1.46
N THR A 104 -20.39 -8.58 -2.00
CA THR A 104 -19.48 -8.57 -3.16
C THR A 104 -18.25 -7.71 -2.91
N VAL A 105 -17.13 -8.10 -3.50
CA VAL A 105 -15.86 -7.37 -3.39
C VAL A 105 -15.20 -7.33 -4.76
N TYR A 106 -15.12 -6.13 -5.34
CA TYR A 106 -14.54 -5.92 -6.65
C TYR A 106 -13.27 -5.05 -6.61
N PHE A 107 -12.30 -5.44 -7.41
CA PHE A 107 -11.11 -4.64 -7.71
C PHE A 107 -11.21 -4.09 -9.14
N GLY A 108 -11.25 -2.76 -9.25
CA GLY A 108 -11.73 -2.10 -10.46
C GLY A 108 -13.20 -2.45 -10.73
N SER A 109 -13.60 -2.34 -11.99
CA SER A 109 -15.00 -2.55 -12.40
C SER A 109 -15.35 -4.01 -12.70
N THR A 110 -14.33 -4.90 -12.85
CA THR A 110 -14.56 -6.23 -13.46
C THR A 110 -13.97 -7.39 -12.66
N ILE A 111 -13.05 -7.18 -11.74
CA ILE A 111 -12.35 -8.26 -11.03
C ILE A 111 -13.06 -8.56 -9.72
N ASP A 112 -13.76 -9.71 -9.65
CA ASP A 112 -14.38 -10.23 -8.44
C ASP A 112 -13.30 -10.89 -7.56
N LEU A 113 -12.88 -10.22 -6.48
CA LEU A 113 -11.83 -10.72 -5.58
C LEU A 113 -12.22 -12.02 -4.87
N LEU A 114 -13.51 -12.30 -4.73
CA LEU A 114 -13.97 -13.53 -4.07
C LEU A 114 -13.67 -14.80 -4.92
N ARG A 115 -13.29 -14.65 -6.17
CA ARG A 115 -12.89 -15.75 -7.06
C ARG A 115 -11.39 -16.02 -7.09
N HIS A 116 -10.61 -15.18 -6.41
CA HIS A 116 -9.15 -15.26 -6.40
C HIS A 116 -8.61 -15.67 -5.03
N ASN A 117 -7.43 -16.27 -4.99
CA ASN A 117 -6.67 -16.55 -3.77
C ASN A 117 -5.68 -15.40 -3.46
N GLU A 118 -5.06 -15.41 -2.27
CA GLU A 118 -4.14 -14.36 -1.82
C GLU A 118 -3.00 -14.07 -2.82
N PRO A 119 -2.24 -15.08 -3.36
CA PRO A 119 -1.18 -14.84 -4.35
C PRO A 119 -1.70 -14.23 -5.66
N GLU A 120 -2.89 -14.63 -6.12
CA GLU A 120 -3.51 -14.07 -7.31
C GLU A 120 -3.89 -12.61 -7.09
N ILE A 121 -4.50 -12.29 -5.93
CA ILE A 121 -4.86 -10.91 -5.55
C ILE A 121 -3.63 -10.01 -5.46
N ALA A 122 -2.54 -10.49 -4.86
CA ALA A 122 -1.27 -9.78 -4.85
C ALA A 122 -0.75 -9.52 -6.29
N SER A 123 -0.86 -10.52 -7.18
CA SER A 123 -0.44 -10.41 -8.58
C SER A 123 -1.31 -9.44 -9.40
N LEU A 124 -2.58 -9.24 -9.02
CA LEU A 124 -3.48 -8.25 -9.60
C LEU A 124 -3.10 -6.80 -9.23
N GLY A 125 -2.26 -6.60 -8.23
CA GLY A 125 -1.75 -5.30 -7.83
C GLY A 125 -2.32 -4.78 -6.51
N ILE A 126 -2.78 -5.65 -5.62
CA ILE A 126 -3.12 -5.29 -4.23
C ILE A 126 -1.95 -5.68 -3.33
N GLY A 127 -1.23 -4.69 -2.81
CA GLY A 127 -0.17 -4.88 -1.84
C GLY A 127 -0.66 -4.67 -0.41
N ARG A 128 -0.27 -5.53 0.53
CA ARG A 128 -0.58 -5.35 1.95
C ARG A 128 0.68 -5.33 2.80
N LYS A 129 0.81 -4.28 3.61
CA LYS A 129 1.79 -4.19 4.69
C LYS A 129 1.12 -4.64 5.98
N PHE A 130 1.74 -5.59 6.67
CA PHE A 130 1.31 -6.06 7.98
C PHE A 130 1.90 -5.19 9.09
N GLN A 131 1.36 -5.28 10.32
CA GLN A 131 1.84 -4.53 11.49
C GLN A 131 3.32 -4.78 11.80
N LYS A 132 3.79 -6.03 11.68
CA LYS A 132 5.19 -6.37 11.89
C LYS A 132 5.94 -6.35 10.57
N PRO A 133 7.10 -5.66 10.49
CA PRO A 133 7.91 -5.67 9.27
C PRO A 133 8.34 -7.08 8.88
N THR A 134 8.18 -7.40 7.58
CA THR A 134 8.51 -8.70 6.99
C THR A 134 9.77 -8.63 6.11
N VAL A 135 10.78 -7.87 6.55
CA VAL A 135 12.05 -7.74 5.86
C VAL A 135 12.99 -8.91 6.16
N PHE A 136 13.83 -9.27 5.20
CA PHE A 136 14.90 -10.27 5.38
C PHE A 136 16.10 -9.61 6.06
N GLU A 137 16.20 -9.73 7.38
CA GLU A 137 17.18 -9.03 8.22
C GLU A 137 18.64 -9.36 7.89
N GLN A 138 18.89 -10.56 7.34
CA GLN A 138 20.21 -11.04 6.95
C GLN A 138 20.63 -10.60 5.55
N LEU A 139 19.77 -9.88 4.86
CA LEU A 139 20.04 -9.31 3.54
C LEU A 139 20.21 -7.80 3.64
N THR A 140 20.90 -7.22 2.67
CA THR A 140 21.01 -5.78 2.53
C THR A 140 19.69 -5.15 2.10
N VAL A 141 19.57 -3.83 2.21
CA VAL A 141 18.43 -3.07 1.67
C VAL A 141 18.25 -3.35 0.17
N PHE A 142 19.37 -3.36 -0.57
CA PHE A 142 19.38 -3.68 -1.99
C PHE A 142 18.81 -5.07 -2.28
N GLU A 143 19.32 -6.10 -1.62
CA GLU A 143 18.90 -7.49 -1.83
C GLU A 143 17.41 -7.71 -1.47
N ASN A 144 16.90 -7.05 -0.42
CA ASN A 144 15.47 -7.08 -0.08
C ASN A 144 14.61 -6.53 -1.23
N LEU A 145 14.99 -5.39 -1.82
CA LEU A 145 14.26 -4.79 -2.93
C LEU A 145 14.40 -5.61 -4.21
N GLU A 146 15.59 -6.18 -4.49
CA GLU A 146 15.83 -7.04 -5.64
C GLU A 146 14.96 -8.31 -5.59
N LEU A 147 14.83 -8.95 -4.41
CA LEU A 147 13.95 -10.11 -4.23
C LEU A 147 12.47 -9.80 -4.47
N ALA A 148 12.06 -8.56 -4.24
CA ALA A 148 10.69 -8.10 -4.45
C ALA A 148 10.37 -7.74 -5.91
N LEU A 149 11.37 -7.71 -6.80
CA LEU A 149 11.16 -7.44 -8.22
C LEU A 149 10.17 -8.43 -8.85
N LYS A 150 9.23 -7.89 -9.62
CA LYS A 150 8.29 -8.66 -10.44
C LYS A 150 9.02 -9.23 -11.66
N THR A 151 9.68 -10.38 -11.50
CA THR A 151 10.39 -11.07 -12.58
C THR A 151 9.84 -12.48 -12.78
N HIS A 152 9.96 -13.01 -14.01
CA HIS A 152 9.70 -14.43 -14.25
C HIS A 152 10.75 -15.26 -13.54
N LYS A 153 10.39 -15.84 -12.37
CA LYS A 153 11.26 -16.67 -11.53
C LYS A 153 11.40 -18.09 -12.10
N GLY A 154 12.01 -18.23 -13.29
CA GLY A 154 12.47 -19.52 -13.79
C GLY A 154 13.80 -19.90 -13.13
N VAL A 155 14.01 -21.19 -12.80
CA VAL A 155 15.23 -21.69 -12.11
C VAL A 155 16.50 -21.30 -12.88
N THR A 156 16.48 -21.31 -14.21
CA THR A 156 17.61 -20.91 -15.07
C THR A 156 17.82 -19.40 -15.13
N SER A 157 16.77 -18.58 -15.01
CA SER A 157 16.89 -17.12 -15.02
C SER A 157 17.42 -16.58 -13.68
N SER A 158 17.16 -17.27 -12.57
CA SER A 158 17.66 -16.90 -11.26
C SER A 158 19.16 -17.11 -11.08
N MET A 159 19.76 -18.07 -11.78
CA MET A 159 21.21 -18.35 -11.70
C MET A 159 22.08 -17.31 -12.44
N PHE A 160 21.51 -16.59 -13.41
CA PHE A 160 22.24 -15.59 -14.23
C PHE A 160 21.53 -14.22 -14.22
N PHE A 161 20.75 -13.94 -13.16
CA PHE A 161 19.99 -12.71 -13.07
C PHE A 161 20.93 -11.51 -12.97
N ARG A 162 20.83 -10.61 -13.94
CA ARG A 162 21.43 -9.27 -13.91
C ARG A 162 20.32 -8.26 -14.08
N LEU A 163 20.27 -7.28 -13.18
CA LEU A 163 19.36 -6.16 -13.34
C LEU A 163 19.59 -5.49 -14.70
N ASP A 164 18.54 -5.34 -15.47
CA ASP A 164 18.56 -4.48 -16.64
C ASP A 164 18.55 -3.00 -16.24
N SER A 165 18.71 -2.10 -17.22
CA SER A 165 18.76 -0.66 -16.93
C SER A 165 17.45 -0.16 -16.32
N ALA A 166 16.30 -0.61 -16.82
CA ALA A 166 14.98 -0.19 -16.32
C ALA A 166 14.73 -0.66 -14.89
N GLN A 167 15.11 -1.89 -14.56
CA GLN A 167 15.02 -2.43 -13.20
C GLN A 167 15.92 -1.67 -12.23
N SER A 168 17.15 -1.33 -12.67
CA SER A 168 18.10 -0.53 -11.87
C SER A 168 17.57 0.88 -11.64
N ASP A 169 16.97 1.51 -12.65
CA ASP A 169 16.37 2.84 -12.53
C ASP A 169 15.17 2.82 -11.59
N ARG A 170 14.32 1.79 -11.70
CA ARG A 170 13.18 1.61 -10.80
C ARG A 170 13.61 1.40 -9.35
N LEU A 171 14.64 0.60 -9.11
CA LEU A 171 15.18 0.36 -7.78
C LEU A 171 15.77 1.64 -7.18
N ALA A 172 16.50 2.44 -7.97
CA ALA A 172 17.02 3.74 -7.54
C ALA A 172 15.87 4.70 -7.20
N GLU A 173 14.84 4.80 -8.04
CA GLU A 173 13.64 5.62 -7.77
C GLU A 173 12.98 5.23 -6.44
N ILE A 174 12.79 3.93 -6.20
CA ILE A 174 12.17 3.45 -4.96
C ILE A 174 13.03 3.74 -3.74
N LEU A 175 14.36 3.53 -3.82
CA LEU A 175 15.28 3.86 -2.73
C LEU A 175 15.20 5.33 -2.32
N HIS A 176 15.09 6.24 -3.29
CA HIS A 176 14.86 7.66 -3.00
C HIS A 176 13.48 7.88 -2.37
N THR A 177 12.45 7.27 -2.92
CA THR A 177 11.06 7.42 -2.46
C THR A 177 10.91 6.98 -0.99
N ILE A 178 11.55 5.87 -0.59
CA ILE A 178 11.50 5.33 0.77
C ILE A 178 12.61 5.87 1.69
N HIS A 179 13.35 6.90 1.30
CA HIS A 179 14.42 7.54 2.07
C HIS A 179 15.55 6.60 2.54
N LEU A 180 15.86 5.55 1.76
CA LEU A 180 16.91 4.58 2.07
C LEU A 180 18.07 4.59 1.06
N ALA A 181 18.20 5.63 0.23
CA ALA A 181 19.25 5.76 -0.76
C ALA A 181 20.66 5.66 -0.17
N ASP A 182 20.89 6.24 1.01
CA ASP A 182 22.19 6.21 1.69
C ASP A 182 22.46 4.88 2.43
N SER A 183 21.49 3.98 2.46
CA SER A 183 21.54 2.71 3.20
C SER A 183 21.54 1.47 2.31
N VAL A 184 21.77 1.60 1.01
CA VAL A 184 21.67 0.54 -0.01
C VAL A 184 22.42 -0.74 0.37
N ALA A 185 23.66 -0.61 0.82
CA ALA A 185 24.52 -1.74 1.19
C ALA A 185 24.39 -2.13 2.69
N ARG A 186 23.51 -1.46 3.45
CA ARG A 186 23.33 -1.74 4.87
C ARG A 186 22.45 -2.98 5.06
N MET A 187 22.80 -3.85 5.98
CA MET A 187 21.99 -5.01 6.38
C MET A 187 20.66 -4.52 6.94
N ALA A 188 19.54 -5.11 6.49
CA ALA A 188 18.20 -4.72 6.95
C ALA A 188 18.02 -4.92 8.46
N GLY A 189 18.71 -5.91 9.07
CA GLY A 189 18.71 -6.11 10.51
C GLY A 189 19.23 -4.91 11.32
N ASN A 190 20.11 -4.09 10.72
CA ASN A 190 20.73 -2.92 11.34
C ASN A 190 19.95 -1.62 11.12
N LEU A 191 18.80 -1.67 10.45
CA LEU A 191 17.91 -0.53 10.27
C LEU A 191 17.12 -0.25 11.56
N SER A 192 16.71 1.02 11.74
CA SER A 192 15.72 1.36 12.76
C SER A 192 14.36 0.71 12.47
N HIS A 193 13.45 0.73 13.44
CA HIS A 193 12.11 0.19 13.24
C HIS A 193 11.40 0.90 12.07
N GLY A 194 11.39 2.22 12.03
CA GLY A 194 10.80 3.01 10.94
C GLY A 194 11.46 2.73 9.59
N GLN A 195 12.81 2.62 9.54
CA GLN A 195 13.52 2.28 8.33
C GLN A 195 13.15 0.87 7.80
N LYS A 196 12.93 -0.12 8.68
CA LYS A 196 12.42 -1.44 8.28
C LYS A 196 11.01 -1.34 7.68
N GLN A 197 10.14 -0.49 8.25
CA GLN A 197 8.80 -0.23 7.71
C GLN A 197 8.87 0.40 6.31
N TRP A 198 9.77 1.38 6.09
CA TRP A 198 9.98 1.98 4.77
C TRP A 198 10.52 0.97 3.76
N LEU A 199 11.46 0.09 4.18
CA LEU A 199 11.96 -0.97 3.31
C LEU A 199 10.84 -1.92 2.89
N GLU A 200 9.95 -2.31 3.80
CA GLU A 200 8.79 -3.16 3.48
C GLU A 200 7.85 -2.48 2.47
N ILE A 201 7.57 -1.17 2.65
CA ILE A 201 6.79 -0.40 1.67
C ILE A 201 7.53 -0.38 0.33
N GLY A 202 8.84 -0.20 0.32
CA GLY A 202 9.67 -0.26 -0.89
C GLY A 202 9.55 -1.60 -1.60
N MET A 203 9.59 -2.71 -0.87
CA MET A 203 9.40 -4.06 -1.44
C MET A 203 8.02 -4.21 -2.09
N LEU A 204 6.97 -3.65 -1.49
CA LEU A 204 5.64 -3.62 -2.12
C LEU A 204 5.63 -2.76 -3.39
N LEU A 205 6.26 -1.58 -3.37
CA LEU A 205 6.35 -0.67 -4.52
C LEU A 205 7.12 -1.28 -5.70
N MET A 206 8.09 -2.19 -5.45
CA MET A 206 8.79 -2.94 -6.50
C MET A 206 7.85 -3.81 -7.35
N GLN A 207 6.67 -4.15 -6.82
CA GLN A 207 5.65 -4.94 -7.51
C GLN A 207 4.65 -4.09 -8.29
N ASP A 208 4.81 -2.75 -8.31
CA ASP A 208 3.92 -1.78 -8.95
C ASP A 208 2.43 -1.96 -8.54
N PRO A 209 2.11 -1.91 -7.25
CA PRO A 209 0.74 -2.10 -6.77
C PRO A 209 -0.16 -0.96 -7.21
N LYS A 210 -1.43 -1.26 -7.49
CA LYS A 210 -2.46 -0.25 -7.77
C LYS A 210 -3.17 0.20 -6.50
N LEU A 211 -3.24 -0.70 -5.51
CA LEU A 211 -3.81 -0.45 -4.18
C LEU A 211 -2.84 -0.97 -3.11
N LEU A 212 -2.51 -0.11 -2.15
CA LEU A 212 -1.74 -0.43 -0.96
C LEU A 212 -2.64 -0.43 0.27
N LEU A 213 -2.64 -1.52 1.00
CA LEU A 213 -3.29 -1.68 2.30
C LEU A 213 -2.23 -1.60 3.39
N LEU A 214 -2.30 -0.57 4.23
CA LEU A 214 -1.28 -0.26 5.23
C LEU A 214 -1.91 -0.32 6.62
N ASP A 215 -1.48 -1.29 7.42
CA ASP A 215 -2.01 -1.55 8.76
C ASP A 215 -1.04 -0.99 9.81
N GLU A 216 -1.45 0.07 10.49
CA GLU A 216 -0.69 0.81 11.52
C GLU A 216 0.77 1.10 11.07
N PRO A 217 0.94 1.79 9.91
CA PRO A 217 2.27 1.95 9.30
C PRO A 217 3.25 2.80 10.13
N VAL A 218 2.77 3.62 11.08
CA VAL A 218 3.64 4.46 11.92
C VAL A 218 3.76 3.98 13.37
N ALA A 219 3.18 2.82 13.71
CA ALA A 219 3.26 2.28 15.05
C ALA A 219 4.72 2.09 15.50
N GLY A 220 5.08 2.66 16.65
CA GLY A 220 6.43 2.56 17.24
C GLY A 220 7.51 3.40 16.54
N MET A 221 7.13 4.32 15.65
CA MET A 221 8.04 5.29 15.05
C MET A 221 8.27 6.50 15.94
N THR A 222 9.41 7.15 15.75
CA THR A 222 9.67 8.48 16.31
C THR A 222 8.88 9.54 15.54
N ASP A 223 8.72 10.75 16.11
CA ASP A 223 8.03 11.86 15.46
C ASP A 223 8.67 12.21 14.10
N GLU A 224 10.01 12.15 13.99
CA GLU A 224 10.73 12.38 12.75
C GLU A 224 10.43 11.29 11.70
N GLU A 225 10.43 10.03 12.09
CA GLU A 225 10.09 8.91 11.19
C GLU A 225 8.63 8.99 10.76
N THR A 226 7.71 9.37 11.66
CA THR A 226 6.30 9.59 11.36
C THR A 226 6.10 10.71 10.33
N ALA A 227 6.79 11.84 10.51
CA ALA A 227 6.72 12.95 9.55
C ALA A 227 7.22 12.53 8.16
N ARG A 228 8.35 11.82 8.08
CA ARG A 228 8.89 11.28 6.80
C ARG A 228 7.95 10.25 6.17
N THR A 229 7.25 9.45 6.98
CA THR A 229 6.25 8.50 6.49
C THR A 229 5.04 9.24 5.90
N ALA A 230 4.64 10.37 6.50
CA ALA A 230 3.60 11.21 5.93
C ALA A 230 4.00 11.77 4.55
N GLU A 231 5.23 12.30 4.42
CA GLU A 231 5.77 12.75 3.13
C GLU A 231 5.79 11.64 2.08
N LEU A 232 6.22 10.43 2.47
CA LEU A 232 6.19 9.26 1.61
C LEU A 232 4.77 8.98 1.09
N PHE A 233 3.76 8.95 1.97
CA PHE A 233 2.38 8.65 1.54
C PHE A 233 1.80 9.72 0.64
N LEU A 234 2.08 11.00 0.92
CA LEU A 234 1.69 12.11 0.06
C LEU A 234 2.35 12.03 -1.33
N THR A 235 3.59 11.54 -1.41
CA THR A 235 4.30 11.31 -2.67
C THR A 235 3.71 10.15 -3.47
N LEU A 236 3.22 9.11 -2.78
CA LEU A 236 2.59 7.93 -3.41
C LEU A 236 1.16 8.19 -3.87
N LYS A 237 0.44 9.10 -3.18
CA LYS A 237 -0.91 9.49 -3.52
C LYS A 237 -1.02 9.96 -4.98
N GLY A 238 -2.09 9.57 -5.65
CA GLY A 238 -2.31 9.86 -7.07
C GLY A 238 -1.63 8.87 -8.02
N LYS A 239 -0.46 8.32 -7.66
CA LYS A 239 0.21 7.24 -8.40
C LYS A 239 -0.33 5.87 -7.99
N HIS A 240 -0.58 5.70 -6.70
CA HIS A 240 -1.15 4.52 -6.08
C HIS A 240 -2.37 4.91 -5.26
N SER A 241 -3.34 4.02 -5.12
CA SER A 241 -4.41 4.17 -4.15
C SER A 241 -3.94 3.60 -2.81
N LEU A 242 -4.19 4.31 -1.72
CA LEU A 242 -3.75 3.92 -0.38
C LEU A 242 -4.95 3.79 0.56
N MET A 243 -5.06 2.67 1.25
CA MET A 243 -5.93 2.48 2.39
C MET A 243 -5.06 2.34 3.63
N VAL A 244 -5.16 3.28 4.56
CA VAL A 244 -4.34 3.35 5.77
C VAL A 244 -5.21 3.15 6.98
N VAL A 245 -5.00 2.08 7.73
CA VAL A 245 -5.62 1.87 9.04
C VAL A 245 -4.69 2.47 10.08
N GLU A 246 -5.17 3.46 10.82
CA GLU A 246 -4.37 4.16 11.81
C GLU A 246 -5.23 4.66 12.98
N HIS A 247 -4.57 4.97 14.09
CA HIS A 247 -5.19 5.53 15.29
C HIS A 247 -4.51 6.83 15.76
N ASP A 248 -3.36 7.19 15.20
CA ASP A 248 -2.68 8.46 15.45
C ASP A 248 -3.38 9.59 14.68
N MET A 249 -4.15 10.41 15.41
CA MET A 249 -4.94 11.49 14.82
C MET A 249 -4.08 12.61 14.26
N SER A 250 -2.86 12.83 14.72
CA SER A 250 -1.94 13.82 14.20
C SER A 250 -1.39 13.42 12.82
N PHE A 251 -1.03 12.15 12.69
CA PHE A 251 -0.63 11.57 11.42
C PHE A 251 -1.77 11.55 10.41
N ILE A 252 -2.97 11.10 10.82
CA ILE A 252 -4.17 11.09 9.98
C ILE A 252 -4.47 12.51 9.48
N ARG A 253 -4.41 13.52 10.35
CA ARG A 253 -4.65 14.94 9.96
C ARG A 253 -3.68 15.41 8.89
N THR A 254 -2.45 14.91 8.90
CA THR A 254 -1.43 15.31 7.94
C THR A 254 -1.65 14.68 6.55
N ILE A 255 -2.12 13.43 6.49
CA ILE A 255 -2.18 12.68 5.23
C ILE A 255 -3.58 12.56 4.62
N SER A 256 -4.66 12.62 5.43
CA SER A 256 -5.99 12.25 4.97
C SER A 256 -6.74 13.37 4.25
N GLU A 257 -7.44 13.00 3.18
CA GLU A 257 -8.52 13.79 2.59
C GLU A 257 -9.88 13.29 3.05
N ILE A 258 -10.02 11.95 3.05
CA ILE A 258 -11.23 11.26 3.47
C ILE A 258 -10.87 10.27 4.57
N VAL A 259 -11.64 10.33 5.64
CA VAL A 259 -11.58 9.40 6.77
C VAL A 259 -12.87 8.60 6.81
N THR A 260 -12.77 7.30 6.95
CA THR A 260 -13.91 6.40 7.17
C THR A 260 -13.82 5.82 8.57
N VAL A 261 -14.88 5.93 9.35
CA VAL A 261 -14.98 5.34 10.68
C VAL A 261 -15.70 4.01 10.59
N LEU A 262 -15.04 2.96 11.03
CA LEU A 262 -15.66 1.65 11.22
C LEU A 262 -16.09 1.47 12.68
N CYS A 263 -17.28 0.94 12.88
CA CYS A 263 -17.80 0.50 14.17
C CYS A 263 -18.68 -0.73 13.97
N ASP A 264 -18.55 -1.74 14.83
CA ASP A 264 -19.34 -2.98 14.79
C ASP A 264 -19.45 -3.62 13.40
N GLY A 265 -18.34 -3.60 12.67
CA GLY A 265 -18.23 -4.20 11.35
C GLY A 265 -18.90 -3.41 10.21
N ALA A 266 -19.35 -2.20 10.45
CA ALA A 266 -20.01 -1.33 9.46
C ALA A 266 -19.33 0.05 9.36
N VAL A 267 -19.60 0.78 8.27
CA VAL A 267 -19.22 2.20 8.15
C VAL A 267 -20.19 3.02 9.00
N LEU A 268 -19.65 3.68 10.02
CA LEU A 268 -20.40 4.58 10.90
C LEU A 268 -20.50 5.99 10.33
N ALA A 269 -19.38 6.52 9.84
CA ALA A 269 -19.28 7.87 9.27
C ALA A 269 -18.16 7.92 8.23
N GLN A 270 -18.26 8.86 7.29
CA GLN A 270 -17.26 9.13 6.27
C GLN A 270 -17.25 10.62 5.92
N GLY A 271 -16.08 11.22 5.77
CA GLY A 271 -15.91 12.61 5.42
C GLY A 271 -14.50 13.11 5.67
N THR A 272 -14.30 14.42 5.72
CA THR A 272 -13.04 14.99 6.19
C THR A 272 -12.83 14.68 7.67
N LEU A 273 -11.59 14.74 8.15
CA LEU A 273 -11.30 14.45 9.56
C LEU A 273 -12.14 15.35 10.50
N ASP A 274 -12.29 16.63 10.17
CA ASP A 274 -13.08 17.57 11.00
C ASP A 274 -14.58 17.24 11.00
N GLN A 275 -15.14 16.80 9.86
CA GLN A 275 -16.53 16.33 9.78
C GLN A 275 -16.76 15.09 10.64
N VAL A 276 -15.85 14.14 10.54
CA VAL A 276 -15.93 12.87 11.29
C VAL A 276 -15.77 13.11 12.80
N GLN A 277 -14.85 14.01 13.21
CA GLN A 277 -14.66 14.37 14.62
C GLN A 277 -15.85 15.15 15.22
N ALA A 278 -16.66 15.81 14.39
CA ALA A 278 -17.87 16.53 14.80
C ALA A 278 -19.14 15.66 14.80
N ASP A 279 -19.08 14.43 14.27
CA ASP A 279 -20.23 13.51 14.24
C ASP A 279 -20.50 12.95 15.65
N GLU A 280 -21.70 13.23 16.18
CA GLU A 280 -22.10 12.80 17.53
C GLU A 280 -22.00 11.27 17.72
N ARG A 281 -22.31 10.48 16.70
CA ARG A 281 -22.21 9.00 16.75
C ARG A 281 -20.76 8.55 16.90
N VAL A 282 -19.83 9.25 16.24
CA VAL A 282 -18.38 8.97 16.34
C VAL A 282 -17.89 9.32 17.74
N ILE A 283 -18.31 10.49 18.27
CA ILE A 283 -17.95 10.93 19.62
C ILE A 283 -18.43 9.90 20.66
N GLU A 284 -19.67 9.41 20.56
CA GLU A 284 -20.23 8.40 21.46
C GLU A 284 -19.41 7.11 21.46
N VAL A 285 -19.01 6.61 20.27
CA VAL A 285 -18.21 5.38 20.13
C VAL A 285 -16.82 5.52 20.76
N TYR A 286 -16.17 6.68 20.64
CA TYR A 286 -14.85 6.92 21.21
C TYR A 286 -14.85 7.29 22.69
N LEU A 287 -15.91 7.90 23.18
CA LEU A 287 -16.09 8.25 24.61
C LEU A 287 -16.74 7.15 25.44
N GLY A 288 -17.25 6.09 24.80
CA GLY A 288 -17.86 4.94 25.50
C GLY A 288 -19.15 5.30 26.23
N ARG A 289 -19.95 6.19 25.67
CA ARG A 289 -21.27 6.57 26.21
C ARG A 289 -22.38 5.89 25.45
#